data_819ba66c38181c7056615fdca8260877
#
_entry.id   819ba66c38181c7056615fdca8260877
#
_cell.length_a   1.000
_cell.length_b   1.000
_cell.length_c   1.000
_cell.angle_alpha   90.00
_cell.angle_beta   90.00
_cell.angle_gamma   90.00
#
_symmetry.space_group_name_H-M   'P 1'
#
loop_
_entity.id
_entity.type
_entity.pdbx_description
1 polymer ?
#
loop_
_entity_poly.entity_id
_entity_poly.type
_entity_poly.pdbx_seq_one_letter_code
_entity_poly.pdbx_strand_id
1 'polypeptide(L)'
;MDPALRADDLAPGDRSVAAQDWSDVTVHRVTSASEPDFALAYEQLWGEFGGRGEMETRRVIAERIAWDPARPVGRVALAYELLVLRRKGALAALRDHTAVVRLDAGGHPQPGPVVVHLSHALVLPAERGSGLAAWLRALPLQTARRAAAAAGCASATPFVLVAEMEPPDPVEPARLVRLRSYARAGFVLVDPVAAPYAQPDFRVLAGAKPRALPLGLVLRRVGREDEPEMSAAEVAAVVESIYAVYGVHVPALALEPLRAAAARWTARTPTFRLLPPTA
;
A
#
# COMPACT_ATOMS: atom_id res chain seq x y z
N MET A 1 23.39 1.89 11.18
CA MET A 1 21.97 1.89 10.73
C MET A 1 21.94 2.34 9.27
N ASP A 2 21.19 1.63 8.44
CA ASP A 2 20.97 2.00 7.05
C ASP A 2 20.32 3.40 6.97
N PRO A 3 20.78 4.33 6.10
CA PRO A 3 20.23 5.68 5.99
C PRO A 3 18.75 5.71 5.55
N ALA A 4 18.22 4.60 5.03
CA ALA A 4 16.79 4.47 4.74
C ALA A 4 15.94 4.29 6.02
N LEU A 5 16.51 3.86 7.14
CA LEU A 5 15.78 3.66 8.41
C LEU A 5 15.72 4.98 9.20
N ARG A 6 14.77 5.85 8.88
CA ARG A 6 14.60 7.17 9.51
C ARG A 6 13.57 7.09 10.63
N ALA A 7 13.98 7.37 11.87
CA ALA A 7 13.10 7.32 13.05
C ALA A 7 11.87 8.25 12.92
N ASP A 8 12.02 9.40 12.26
CA ASP A 8 10.95 10.36 12.03
C ASP A 8 9.83 9.85 11.09
N ASP A 9 10.12 8.80 10.32
CA ASP A 9 9.12 8.16 9.45
C ASP A 9 8.25 7.14 10.19
N LEU A 10 8.68 6.71 11.39
CA LEU A 10 7.93 5.77 12.20
C LEU A 10 6.59 6.37 12.66
N ALA A 11 5.56 5.55 12.62
CA ALA A 11 4.29 5.90 13.23
C ALA A 11 4.44 6.13 14.74
N PRO A 12 3.62 7.00 15.37
CA PRO A 12 3.71 7.27 16.79
C PRO A 12 3.77 6.01 17.66
N GLY A 13 2.93 5.01 17.38
CA GLY A 13 2.90 3.73 18.10
C GLY A 13 4.08 2.78 17.80
N ASP A 14 4.87 3.08 16.77
CA ASP A 14 6.04 2.29 16.38
C ASP A 14 7.39 2.92 16.82
N ARG A 15 7.38 4.14 17.39
CA ARG A 15 8.61 4.89 17.68
C ARG A 15 9.58 4.17 18.61
N SER A 16 9.09 3.31 19.52
CA SER A 16 9.93 2.54 20.44
C SER A 16 10.93 1.64 19.73
N VAL A 17 10.66 1.21 18.48
CA VAL A 17 11.61 0.36 17.74
C VAL A 17 12.89 1.10 17.36
N ALA A 18 12.87 2.44 17.29
CA ALA A 18 14.07 3.23 16.98
C ALA A 18 15.16 3.10 18.04
N ALA A 19 14.82 2.72 19.26
CA ALA A 19 15.77 2.51 20.35
C ALA A 19 16.57 1.18 20.23
N GLN A 20 16.17 0.29 19.33
CA GLN A 20 16.86 -0.97 19.10
C GLN A 20 18.09 -0.76 18.18
N ASP A 21 19.04 -1.68 18.23
CA ASP A 21 20.16 -1.69 17.29
C ASP A 21 19.73 -2.24 15.92
N TRP A 22 19.86 -1.40 14.90
CA TRP A 22 19.57 -1.69 13.50
C TRP A 22 20.81 -1.63 12.61
N SER A 23 22.01 -1.66 13.20
CA SER A 23 23.28 -1.57 12.46
C SER A 23 23.52 -2.76 11.52
N ASP A 24 22.90 -3.90 11.82
CA ASP A 24 22.98 -5.14 11.06
C ASP A 24 21.89 -5.28 9.98
N VAL A 25 21.00 -4.27 9.85
CA VAL A 25 19.92 -4.24 8.85
C VAL A 25 20.28 -3.34 7.69
N THR A 26 20.11 -3.85 6.47
CA THR A 26 20.23 -3.10 5.22
C THR A 26 18.93 -3.12 4.45
N VAL A 27 18.65 -2.02 3.74
CA VAL A 27 17.47 -1.86 2.88
C VAL A 27 17.95 -1.71 1.45
N HIS A 28 17.63 -2.69 0.61
CA HIS A 28 17.88 -2.64 -0.82
C HIS A 28 16.58 -2.30 -1.56
N ARG A 29 16.65 -1.32 -2.45
CA ARG A 29 15.57 -0.98 -3.38
C ARG A 29 15.90 -1.63 -4.71
N VAL A 30 15.03 -2.54 -5.17
CA VAL A 30 15.16 -3.16 -6.48
C VAL A 30 14.84 -2.12 -7.56
N THR A 31 15.77 -1.88 -8.46
CA THR A 31 15.68 -0.85 -9.52
C THR A 31 15.51 -1.45 -10.91
N SER A 32 15.70 -2.77 -11.05
CA SER A 32 15.58 -3.50 -12.32
C SER A 32 15.04 -4.90 -12.11
N ALA A 33 14.21 -5.35 -13.04
CA ALA A 33 13.74 -6.75 -13.08
C ALA A 33 14.85 -7.77 -13.41
N SER A 34 16.03 -7.30 -13.82
CA SER A 34 17.22 -8.15 -14.06
C SER A 34 18.05 -8.39 -12.79
N GLU A 35 17.80 -7.67 -11.71
CA GLU A 35 18.49 -7.90 -10.44
C GLU A 35 18.10 -9.25 -9.83
N PRO A 36 19.06 -10.00 -9.22
CA PRO A 36 18.75 -11.25 -8.51
C PRO A 36 17.70 -11.05 -7.40
N ASP A 37 17.73 -9.89 -6.71
CA ASP A 37 16.79 -9.56 -5.65
C ASP A 37 15.36 -9.36 -6.15
N PHE A 38 15.15 -9.02 -7.42
CA PHE A 38 13.82 -9.01 -8.02
C PHE A 38 13.21 -10.41 -8.05
N ALA A 39 13.95 -11.39 -8.58
CA ALA A 39 13.48 -12.77 -8.68
C ALA A 39 13.18 -13.33 -7.29
N LEU A 40 14.14 -13.16 -6.35
CA LEU A 40 14.00 -13.60 -4.97
C LEU A 40 12.74 -13.01 -4.31
N ALA A 41 12.58 -11.70 -4.37
CA ALA A 41 11.46 -11.01 -3.72
C ALA A 41 10.12 -11.40 -4.36
N TYR A 42 10.05 -11.46 -5.69
CA TYR A 42 8.84 -11.86 -6.38
C TYR A 42 8.41 -13.29 -5.99
N GLU A 43 9.32 -14.26 -5.98
CA GLU A 43 9.03 -15.65 -5.65
C GLU A 43 8.52 -15.81 -4.21
N GLN A 44 9.12 -15.10 -3.24
CA GLN A 44 8.68 -15.12 -1.85
C GLN A 44 7.28 -14.50 -1.68
N LEU A 45 7.04 -13.35 -2.29
CA LEU A 45 5.72 -12.70 -2.24
C LEU A 45 4.66 -13.51 -2.99
N TRP A 46 5.00 -14.04 -4.17
CA TRP A 46 4.10 -14.90 -4.95
C TRP A 46 3.70 -16.17 -4.20
N GLY A 47 4.63 -16.79 -3.47
CA GLY A 47 4.36 -17.94 -2.63
C GLY A 47 3.31 -17.67 -1.55
N GLU A 48 3.26 -16.44 -1.01
CA GLU A 48 2.31 -16.03 0.02
C GLU A 48 0.96 -15.54 -0.56
N PHE A 49 1.00 -14.72 -1.62
CA PHE A 49 -0.17 -13.95 -2.10
C PHE A 49 -0.73 -14.43 -3.45
N GLY A 50 0.11 -15.02 -4.31
CA GLY A 50 -0.27 -15.35 -5.69
C GLY A 50 -1.41 -16.36 -5.79
N GLY A 51 -1.41 -17.40 -4.96
CA GLY A 51 -2.44 -18.43 -4.96
C GLY A 51 -3.83 -17.93 -4.56
N ARG A 52 -3.90 -16.82 -3.83
CA ARG A 52 -5.14 -16.16 -3.39
C ARG A 52 -5.71 -15.19 -4.42
N GLY A 53 -4.97 -14.89 -5.50
CA GLY A 53 -5.35 -13.88 -6.49
C GLY A 53 -5.12 -12.44 -6.03
N GLU A 54 -4.34 -12.26 -4.97
CA GLU A 54 -4.04 -10.97 -4.33
C GLU A 54 -2.78 -10.30 -4.92
N MET A 55 -2.01 -11.00 -5.75
CA MET A 55 -0.78 -10.48 -6.35
C MET A 55 -0.78 -10.61 -7.87
N GLU A 56 -0.24 -9.60 -8.52
CA GLU A 56 -0.11 -9.54 -9.97
C GLU A 56 1.06 -10.40 -10.48
N THR A 57 1.02 -10.73 -11.77
CA THR A 57 2.04 -11.54 -12.44
C THR A 57 3.43 -10.88 -12.40
N ARG A 58 4.47 -11.70 -12.52
CA ARG A 58 5.87 -11.23 -12.56
C ARG A 58 6.12 -10.16 -13.63
N ARG A 59 5.45 -10.26 -14.79
CA ARG A 59 5.54 -9.27 -15.85
C ARG A 59 5.03 -7.91 -15.38
N VAL A 60 3.87 -7.87 -14.73
CA VAL A 60 3.29 -6.62 -14.22
C VAL A 60 4.19 -5.97 -13.17
N ILE A 61 4.71 -6.74 -12.22
CA ILE A 61 5.62 -6.21 -11.20
C ILE A 61 6.92 -5.69 -11.83
N ALA A 62 7.46 -6.39 -12.84
CA ALA A 62 8.64 -5.93 -13.58
C ALA A 62 8.40 -4.60 -14.33
N GLU A 63 7.23 -4.44 -14.93
CA GLU A 63 6.84 -3.19 -15.60
C GLU A 63 6.68 -2.03 -14.59
N ARG A 64 6.14 -2.30 -13.39
CA ARG A 64 5.98 -1.27 -12.33
C ARG A 64 7.29 -0.73 -11.79
N ILE A 65 8.37 -1.54 -11.75
CA ILE A 65 9.70 -1.06 -11.32
C ILE A 65 10.20 0.10 -12.19
N ALA A 66 9.79 0.13 -13.46
CA ALA A 66 10.15 1.20 -14.38
C ALA A 66 9.26 2.45 -14.28
N TRP A 67 8.27 2.48 -13.40
CA TRP A 67 7.43 3.66 -13.23
C TRP A 67 8.21 4.83 -12.65
N ASP A 68 8.10 5.96 -13.34
CA ASP A 68 8.75 7.21 -12.99
C ASP A 68 7.67 8.27 -12.76
N PRO A 69 7.54 8.84 -11.57
CA PRO A 69 6.52 9.85 -11.29
C PRO A 69 6.67 11.13 -12.11
N ALA A 70 7.84 11.38 -12.71
CA ALA A 70 8.03 12.46 -13.68
C ALA A 70 7.44 12.14 -15.07
N ARG A 71 7.01 10.90 -15.30
CA ARG A 71 6.39 10.40 -16.54
C ARG A 71 5.02 9.80 -16.24
N PRO A 72 3.97 10.63 -16.10
CA PRO A 72 2.65 10.15 -15.71
C PRO A 72 2.08 9.08 -16.63
N VAL A 73 1.33 8.16 -16.06
CA VAL A 73 0.52 7.18 -16.78
C VAL A 73 -0.94 7.64 -16.73
N GLY A 74 -1.46 8.13 -17.86
CA GLY A 74 -2.78 8.74 -17.89
C GLY A 74 -2.86 9.98 -16.96
N ARG A 75 -3.73 9.92 -15.95
CA ARG A 75 -3.91 11.01 -14.97
C ARG A 75 -3.31 10.72 -13.60
N VAL A 76 -2.26 9.91 -13.54
CA VAL A 76 -1.56 9.61 -12.28
C VAL A 76 -0.05 9.61 -12.48
N ALA A 77 0.67 10.23 -11.55
CA ALA A 77 2.10 10.05 -11.41
C ALA A 77 2.32 8.91 -10.40
N LEU A 78 3.03 7.87 -10.85
CA LEU A 78 3.22 6.61 -10.10
C LEU A 78 4.68 6.41 -9.75
N ALA A 79 4.95 6.04 -8.50
CA ALA A 79 6.25 5.57 -8.06
C ALA A 79 6.08 4.23 -7.33
N TYR A 80 6.52 3.16 -7.96
CA TYR A 80 6.51 1.81 -7.37
C TYR A 80 7.88 1.50 -6.76
N GLU A 81 7.89 0.81 -5.62
CA GLU A 81 9.11 0.28 -5.03
C GLU A 81 8.91 -1.15 -4.53
N LEU A 82 9.91 -1.97 -4.80
CA LEU A 82 10.10 -3.30 -4.23
C LEU A 82 11.35 -3.25 -3.33
N LEU A 83 11.15 -3.45 -2.04
CA LEU A 83 12.19 -3.36 -1.01
C LEU A 83 12.56 -4.74 -0.50
N VAL A 84 13.85 -5.00 -0.39
CA VAL A 84 14.44 -6.20 0.22
C VAL A 84 15.21 -5.77 1.46
N LEU A 85 14.75 -6.20 2.63
CA LEU A 85 15.45 -5.96 3.88
C LEU A 85 16.26 -7.21 4.27
N ARG A 86 17.52 -7.00 4.61
CA ARG A 86 18.42 -8.05 5.06
C ARG A 86 18.90 -7.74 6.46
N ARG A 87 19.03 -8.77 7.28
CA ARG A 87 19.71 -8.69 8.58
C ARG A 87 20.91 -9.62 8.56
N LYS A 88 22.11 -9.09 8.88
CA LYS A 88 23.38 -9.84 8.78
C LYS A 88 23.57 -10.52 7.41
N GLY A 89 23.12 -9.86 6.32
CA GLY A 89 23.18 -10.38 4.96
C GLY A 89 22.07 -11.37 4.58
N ALA A 90 21.35 -11.96 5.53
CA ALA A 90 20.24 -12.86 5.26
C ALA A 90 18.94 -12.10 4.97
N LEU A 91 18.07 -12.64 4.10
CA LEU A 91 16.76 -12.09 3.85
C LEU A 91 15.94 -12.07 5.15
N ALA A 92 15.38 -10.91 5.49
CA ALA A 92 14.63 -10.67 6.71
C ALA A 92 13.18 -10.26 6.46
N ALA A 93 12.97 -9.36 5.51
CA ALA A 93 11.63 -8.88 5.17
C ALA A 93 11.58 -8.36 3.74
N LEU A 94 10.36 -8.29 3.19
CA LEU A 94 10.05 -7.78 1.87
C LEU A 94 8.88 -6.81 1.94
N ARG A 95 8.88 -5.81 1.05
CA ARG A 95 7.75 -4.93 0.86
C ARG A 95 7.69 -4.41 -0.56
N ASP A 96 6.49 -4.39 -1.13
CA ASP A 96 6.22 -3.53 -2.28
C ASP A 96 5.09 -2.54 -1.99
N HIS A 97 5.11 -1.43 -2.69
CA HIS A 97 4.12 -0.36 -2.55
C HIS A 97 4.19 0.61 -3.72
N THR A 98 3.10 1.35 -3.92
CA THR A 98 3.00 2.37 -4.97
C THR A 98 2.55 3.70 -4.38
N ALA A 99 3.32 4.75 -4.55
CA ALA A 99 2.86 6.12 -4.31
C ALA A 99 2.15 6.65 -5.55
N VAL A 100 1.01 7.29 -5.34
CA VAL A 100 0.10 7.79 -6.38
C VAL A 100 -0.17 9.26 -6.15
N VAL A 101 0.16 10.09 -7.14
CA VAL A 101 -0.28 11.49 -7.21
C VAL A 101 -1.30 11.59 -8.33
N ARG A 102 -2.53 12.01 -8.00
CA ARG A 102 -3.56 12.24 -9.03
C ARG A 102 -3.33 13.57 -9.73
N LEU A 103 -3.52 13.58 -11.04
CA LEU A 103 -3.31 14.75 -11.88
C LEU A 103 -4.62 15.20 -12.55
N ASP A 104 -4.75 16.50 -12.76
CA ASP A 104 -5.83 17.07 -13.57
C ASP A 104 -5.58 16.88 -15.08
N ALA A 105 -6.45 17.44 -15.92
CA ALA A 105 -6.30 17.36 -17.36
C ALA A 105 -5.08 18.14 -17.90
N GLY A 106 -4.56 19.09 -17.13
CA GLY A 106 -3.36 19.87 -17.43
C GLY A 106 -2.07 19.22 -16.96
N GLY A 107 -2.15 18.05 -16.29
CA GLY A 107 -0.99 17.38 -15.71
C GLY A 107 -0.54 17.93 -14.37
N HIS A 108 -1.30 18.80 -13.72
CA HIS A 108 -0.99 19.33 -12.39
C HIS A 108 -1.57 18.47 -11.28
N PRO A 109 -0.93 18.40 -10.10
CA PRO A 109 -1.47 17.68 -8.96
C PRO A 109 -2.88 18.16 -8.60
N GLN A 110 -3.82 17.21 -8.48
CA GLN A 110 -5.16 17.51 -7.97
C GLN A 110 -5.12 17.80 -6.47
N PRO A 111 -6.05 18.62 -5.95
CA PRO A 111 -6.25 18.74 -4.51
C PRO A 111 -6.53 17.37 -3.87
N GLY A 112 -5.92 17.15 -2.69
CA GLY A 112 -6.10 15.91 -1.93
C GLY A 112 -4.77 15.26 -1.54
N PRO A 113 -4.83 14.07 -0.95
CA PRO A 113 -3.63 13.39 -0.47
C PRO A 113 -2.83 12.73 -1.60
N VAL A 114 -1.52 12.61 -1.40
CA VAL A 114 -0.72 11.57 -2.04
C VAL A 114 -1.05 10.26 -1.34
N VAL A 115 -1.51 9.29 -2.12
CA VAL A 115 -1.90 7.98 -1.60
C VAL A 115 -0.77 6.99 -1.81
N VAL A 116 -0.41 6.24 -0.76
CA VAL A 116 0.53 5.13 -0.89
C VAL A 116 -0.23 3.82 -0.69
N HIS A 117 -0.39 3.10 -1.77
CA HIS A 117 -0.94 1.75 -1.76
C HIS A 117 0.11 0.77 -1.27
N LEU A 118 -0.14 0.18 -0.11
CA LEU A 118 0.72 -0.77 0.58
C LEU A 118 0.37 -2.19 0.12
N SER A 119 0.83 -2.60 -1.06
CA SER A 119 0.41 -3.83 -1.72
C SER A 119 0.74 -5.08 -0.89
N HIS A 120 2.02 -5.43 -0.76
CA HIS A 120 2.41 -6.64 -0.04
C HIS A 120 3.49 -6.33 1.00
N ALA A 121 3.48 -7.07 2.11
CA ALA A 121 4.55 -7.05 3.11
C ALA A 121 4.73 -8.44 3.70
N LEU A 122 5.96 -8.91 3.73
CA LEU A 122 6.33 -10.19 4.30
C LEU A 122 7.49 -9.99 5.28
N VAL A 123 7.30 -10.35 6.54
CA VAL A 123 8.37 -10.52 7.52
C VAL A 123 8.60 -12.02 7.68
N LEU A 124 9.81 -12.47 7.42
CA LEU A 124 10.13 -13.89 7.49
C LEU A 124 9.91 -14.43 8.92
N PRO A 125 9.55 -15.70 9.09
CA PRO A 125 9.20 -16.26 10.40
C PRO A 125 10.25 -16.01 11.49
N ALA A 126 11.54 -16.13 11.17
CA ALA A 126 12.64 -15.89 12.11
C ALA A 126 12.75 -14.43 12.57
N GLU A 127 12.19 -13.48 11.83
CA GLU A 127 12.25 -12.05 12.10
C GLU A 127 10.94 -11.49 12.67
N ARG A 128 9.93 -12.31 12.87
CA ARG A 128 8.67 -11.88 13.47
C ARG A 128 8.88 -11.46 14.92
N GLY A 129 8.25 -10.35 15.31
CA GLY A 129 8.45 -9.77 16.66
C GLY A 129 9.70 -8.91 16.80
N SER A 130 10.60 -8.86 15.82
CA SER A 130 11.84 -8.08 15.86
C SER A 130 11.67 -6.55 15.69
N GLY A 131 10.47 -6.08 15.33
CA GLY A 131 10.24 -4.66 15.02
C GLY A 131 10.38 -4.30 13.53
N LEU A 132 10.86 -5.20 12.65
CA LEU A 132 11.00 -4.93 11.21
C LEU A 132 9.69 -4.51 10.54
N ALA A 133 8.54 -5.02 11.00
CA ALA A 133 7.24 -4.62 10.48
C ALA A 133 6.97 -3.11 10.65
N ALA A 134 7.52 -2.45 11.66
CA ALA A 134 7.42 -1.00 11.85
C ALA A 134 8.16 -0.25 10.73
N TRP A 135 9.36 -0.68 10.39
CA TRP A 135 10.13 -0.10 9.29
C TRP A 135 9.47 -0.34 7.93
N LEU A 136 8.89 -1.53 7.71
CA LEU A 136 8.12 -1.79 6.49
C LEU A 136 6.91 -0.84 6.33
N ARG A 137 6.32 -0.35 7.42
CA ARG A 137 5.25 0.66 7.38
C ARG A 137 5.77 2.08 7.22
N ALA A 138 6.99 2.37 7.65
CA ALA A 138 7.61 3.69 7.60
C ALA A 138 8.24 4.02 6.22
N LEU A 139 8.97 3.07 5.64
CA LEU A 139 9.71 3.24 4.38
C LEU A 139 8.85 3.80 3.23
N PRO A 140 7.57 3.42 3.05
CA PRO A 140 6.71 3.96 1.99
C PRO A 140 6.51 5.48 2.01
N LEU A 141 6.68 6.14 3.18
CA LEU A 141 6.61 7.61 3.26
C LEU A 141 7.72 8.31 2.45
N GLN A 142 8.87 7.67 2.31
CA GLN A 142 9.95 8.24 1.51
C GLN A 142 9.60 8.22 0.03
N THR A 143 8.96 7.16 -0.43
CA THR A 143 8.44 7.05 -1.80
C THR A 143 7.36 8.10 -2.06
N ALA A 144 6.45 8.30 -1.09
CA ALA A 144 5.43 9.34 -1.17
C ALA A 144 6.04 10.73 -1.34
N ARG A 145 7.06 11.08 -0.54
CA ARG A 145 7.74 12.39 -0.63
C ARG A 145 8.44 12.58 -1.97
N ARG A 146 9.11 11.53 -2.48
CA ARG A 146 9.76 11.61 -3.81
C ARG A 146 8.73 11.76 -4.93
N ALA A 147 7.64 11.00 -4.89
CA ALA A 147 6.57 11.11 -5.88
C ALA A 147 5.90 12.48 -5.84
N ALA A 148 5.60 13.00 -4.64
CA ALA A 148 5.05 14.34 -4.46
C ALA A 148 5.97 15.43 -5.02
N ALA A 149 7.25 15.37 -4.71
CA ALA A 149 8.25 16.34 -5.22
C ALA A 149 8.38 16.27 -6.75
N ALA A 150 8.46 15.07 -7.33
CA ALA A 150 8.57 14.87 -8.77
C ALA A 150 7.32 15.36 -9.53
N ALA A 151 6.13 15.22 -8.93
CA ALA A 151 4.88 15.69 -9.50
C ALA A 151 4.61 17.19 -9.24
N GLY A 152 5.44 17.88 -8.46
CA GLY A 152 5.24 19.30 -8.14
C GLY A 152 4.16 19.58 -7.10
N CYS A 153 3.89 18.63 -6.19
CA CYS A 153 2.95 18.84 -5.10
C CYS A 153 3.44 19.93 -4.11
N ALA A 154 2.51 20.65 -3.50
CA ALA A 154 2.83 21.59 -2.42
C ALA A 154 3.44 20.84 -1.23
N SER A 155 4.32 21.52 -0.47
CA SER A 155 4.97 20.95 0.72
C SER A 155 3.99 20.52 1.82
N ALA A 156 2.82 21.13 1.89
CA ALA A 156 1.75 20.81 2.84
C ALA A 156 0.81 19.69 2.35
N THR A 157 1.08 19.06 1.19
CA THR A 157 0.23 17.98 0.67
C THR A 157 0.21 16.81 1.66
N PRO A 158 -0.99 16.36 2.11
CA PRO A 158 -1.10 15.28 3.07
C PRO A 158 -0.76 13.92 2.45
N PHE A 159 -0.35 12.97 3.29
CA PHE A 159 -0.09 11.59 2.89
C PHE A 159 -1.10 10.64 3.53
N VAL A 160 -1.59 9.69 2.75
CA VAL A 160 -2.40 8.57 3.22
C VAL A 160 -1.73 7.26 2.82
N LEU A 161 -1.38 6.44 3.80
CA LEU A 161 -0.96 5.06 3.57
C LEU A 161 -2.21 4.18 3.62
N VAL A 162 -2.42 3.32 2.65
CA VAL A 162 -3.59 2.42 2.61
C VAL A 162 -3.17 1.01 2.27
N ALA A 163 -3.70 0.04 3.02
CA ALA A 163 -3.57 -1.40 2.76
C ALA A 163 -4.97 -1.99 2.59
N GLU A 164 -5.09 -2.92 1.69
CA GLU A 164 -6.26 -3.77 1.51
C GLU A 164 -6.07 -5.01 2.39
N MET A 165 -7.02 -5.28 3.27
CA MET A 165 -6.87 -6.37 4.23
C MET A 165 -8.11 -7.21 4.33
N GLU A 166 -7.90 -8.51 4.43
CA GLU A 166 -8.94 -9.46 4.76
C GLU A 166 -9.48 -9.17 6.17
N PRO A 167 -10.81 -9.32 6.37
CA PRO A 167 -11.42 -9.16 7.69
C PRO A 167 -10.85 -10.18 8.69
N PRO A 168 -10.99 -9.93 10.01
CA PRO A 168 -10.64 -10.91 11.03
C PRO A 168 -11.30 -12.25 10.78
N ASP A 169 -10.55 -13.33 10.95
CA ASP A 169 -11.05 -14.69 10.82
C ASP A 169 -10.58 -15.53 12.02
N PRO A 170 -11.48 -16.17 12.78
CA PRO A 170 -11.11 -17.02 13.90
C PRO A 170 -10.30 -18.26 13.47
N VAL A 171 -10.44 -18.71 12.23
CA VAL A 171 -9.69 -19.85 11.67
C VAL A 171 -8.28 -19.45 11.26
N GLU A 172 -8.06 -18.15 10.93
CA GLU A 172 -6.75 -17.63 10.53
C GLU A 172 -6.25 -16.54 11.51
N PRO A 173 -5.77 -16.90 12.69
CA PRO A 173 -5.38 -15.93 13.73
C PRO A 173 -4.26 -14.98 13.29
N ALA A 174 -3.50 -15.33 12.27
CA ALA A 174 -2.47 -14.46 11.69
C ALA A 174 -3.07 -13.15 11.11
N ARG A 175 -4.32 -13.18 10.62
CA ARG A 175 -5.03 -11.96 10.16
C ARG A 175 -5.22 -10.98 11.30
N LEU A 176 -5.67 -11.46 12.46
CA LEU A 176 -5.87 -10.61 13.64
C LEU A 176 -4.54 -10.03 14.17
N VAL A 177 -3.46 -10.82 14.17
CA VAL A 177 -2.13 -10.34 14.56
C VAL A 177 -1.67 -9.21 13.62
N ARG A 178 -1.87 -9.36 12.33
CA ARG A 178 -1.57 -8.34 11.32
C ARG A 178 -2.36 -7.06 11.56
N LEU A 179 -3.69 -7.16 11.71
CA LEU A 179 -4.57 -6.02 11.97
C LEU A 179 -4.21 -5.28 13.26
N ARG A 180 -3.90 -6.01 14.35
CA ARG A 180 -3.41 -5.41 15.61
C ARG A 180 -2.08 -4.68 15.43
N SER A 181 -1.19 -5.21 14.59
CA SER A 181 0.09 -4.54 14.28
C SER A 181 -0.13 -3.22 13.55
N TYR A 182 -1.08 -3.17 12.62
CA TYR A 182 -1.45 -1.93 11.92
C TYR A 182 -2.19 -0.95 12.85
N ALA A 183 -3.10 -1.43 13.70
CA ALA A 183 -3.79 -0.59 14.69
C ALA A 183 -2.81 0.15 15.61
N ARG A 184 -1.78 -0.54 16.13
CA ARG A 184 -0.71 0.10 16.95
C ARG A 184 0.04 1.19 16.20
N ALA A 185 0.16 1.07 14.89
CA ALA A 185 0.80 2.06 14.03
C ALA A 185 -0.14 3.21 13.61
N GLY A 186 -1.31 3.34 14.24
CA GLY A 186 -2.26 4.41 13.96
C GLY A 186 -3.06 4.21 12.67
N PHE A 187 -3.09 2.98 12.13
CA PHE A 187 -4.00 2.65 11.03
C PHE A 187 -5.40 2.37 11.58
N VAL A 188 -6.39 2.77 10.79
CA VAL A 188 -7.82 2.61 11.06
C VAL A 188 -8.50 1.95 9.87
N LEU A 189 -9.63 1.28 10.11
CA LEU A 189 -10.46 0.66 9.08
C LEU A 189 -11.56 1.65 8.68
N VAL A 190 -11.70 1.94 7.40
CA VAL A 190 -12.90 2.60 6.89
C VAL A 190 -14.08 1.66 7.11
N ASP A 191 -15.17 2.14 7.71
CA ASP A 191 -16.34 1.30 8.04
C ASP A 191 -16.77 0.46 6.82
N PRO A 192 -16.58 -0.86 6.84
CA PRO A 192 -16.82 -1.72 5.67
C PRO A 192 -18.30 -1.88 5.31
N VAL A 193 -19.21 -1.51 6.22
CA VAL A 193 -20.65 -1.49 5.94
C VAL A 193 -20.98 -0.29 5.06
N ALA A 194 -20.38 0.87 5.36
CA ALA A 194 -20.56 2.10 4.58
C ALA A 194 -19.72 2.10 3.29
N ALA A 195 -18.54 1.48 3.32
CA ALA A 195 -17.59 1.39 2.22
C ALA A 195 -17.29 -0.09 1.89
N PRO A 196 -18.20 -0.82 1.21
CA PRO A 196 -17.97 -2.21 0.83
C PRO A 196 -16.97 -2.29 -0.33
N TYR A 197 -15.71 -2.17 0.02
CA TYR A 197 -14.58 -2.18 -0.91
C TYR A 197 -14.26 -3.59 -1.41
N ALA A 198 -13.81 -3.70 -2.66
CA ALA A 198 -13.28 -4.94 -3.21
C ALA A 198 -12.12 -4.68 -4.16
N GLN A 199 -11.17 -5.60 -4.17
CA GLN A 199 -10.04 -5.68 -5.10
C GLN A 199 -10.43 -6.56 -6.30
N PRO A 200 -9.91 -6.31 -7.53
CA PRO A 200 -10.00 -7.28 -8.60
C PRO A 200 -9.17 -8.53 -8.28
N ASP A 201 -9.69 -9.70 -8.58
CA ASP A 201 -8.91 -10.95 -8.52
C ASP A 201 -7.86 -10.93 -9.64
N PHE A 202 -6.58 -10.85 -9.28
CA PHE A 202 -5.51 -10.72 -10.26
C PHE A 202 -5.26 -11.95 -11.12
N ARG A 203 -5.90 -13.08 -10.84
CA ARG A 203 -5.91 -14.23 -11.75
C ARG A 203 -6.53 -13.90 -13.11
N VAL A 204 -7.29 -12.81 -13.21
CA VAL A 204 -7.77 -12.27 -14.49
C VAL A 204 -6.62 -11.91 -15.44
N LEU A 205 -5.45 -11.54 -14.93
CA LEU A 205 -4.24 -11.26 -15.72
C LEU A 205 -3.64 -12.53 -16.37
N ALA A 206 -4.03 -13.71 -15.88
CA ALA A 206 -3.71 -15.01 -16.44
C ALA A 206 -4.89 -15.67 -17.17
N GLY A 207 -5.93 -14.88 -17.51
CA GLY A 207 -7.08 -15.34 -18.30
C GLY A 207 -8.24 -15.92 -17.47
N ALA A 208 -8.22 -15.83 -16.14
CA ALA A 208 -9.37 -16.21 -15.32
C ALA A 208 -10.56 -15.27 -15.55
N LYS A 209 -11.77 -15.73 -15.26
CA LYS A 209 -12.97 -14.87 -15.29
C LYS A 209 -12.84 -13.74 -14.24
N PRO A 210 -13.31 -12.52 -14.56
CA PRO A 210 -13.33 -11.42 -13.62
C PRO A 210 -14.09 -11.78 -12.33
N ARG A 211 -13.48 -11.50 -11.20
CA ARG A 211 -14.03 -11.69 -9.86
C ARG A 211 -13.61 -10.54 -8.96
N ALA A 212 -14.42 -10.19 -7.99
CA ALA A 212 -14.12 -9.26 -6.92
C ALA A 212 -13.70 -10.02 -5.65
N LEU A 213 -12.67 -9.53 -4.97
CA LEU A 213 -12.25 -10.01 -3.64
C LEU A 213 -12.64 -8.94 -2.62
N PRO A 214 -13.64 -9.19 -1.74
CA PRO A 214 -14.02 -8.24 -0.69
C PRO A 214 -12.88 -8.07 0.32
N LEU A 215 -12.46 -6.83 0.56
CA LEU A 215 -11.39 -6.47 1.50
C LEU A 215 -11.78 -5.21 2.28
N GLY A 216 -11.15 -5.01 3.44
CA GLY A 216 -11.25 -3.76 4.19
C GLY A 216 -10.17 -2.77 3.76
N LEU A 217 -10.51 -1.49 3.72
CA LEU A 217 -9.54 -0.41 3.53
C LEU A 217 -8.97 -0.01 4.89
N VAL A 218 -7.75 -0.44 5.19
CA VAL A 218 -7.03 -0.11 6.41
C VAL A 218 -6.01 0.98 6.08
N LEU A 219 -6.21 2.19 6.62
CA LEU A 219 -5.43 3.36 6.22
C LEU A 219 -4.89 4.14 7.41
N ARG A 220 -3.81 4.88 7.18
CA ARG A 220 -3.24 5.85 8.12
C ARG A 220 -3.15 7.21 7.42
N ARG A 221 -3.81 8.21 7.99
CA ARG A 221 -3.68 9.61 7.58
C ARG A 221 -2.56 10.24 8.38
N VAL A 222 -1.41 10.43 7.75
CA VAL A 222 -0.19 10.88 8.44
C VAL A 222 -0.40 12.26 9.06
N GLY A 223 -0.21 12.34 10.38
CA GLY A 223 -0.44 13.56 11.18
C GLY A 223 -1.92 13.87 11.48
N ARG A 224 -2.84 12.96 11.13
CA ARG A 224 -4.28 13.07 11.37
C ARG A 224 -4.86 11.74 11.88
N GLU A 225 -4.06 10.97 12.59
CA GLU A 225 -4.41 9.61 13.04
C GLU A 225 -5.58 9.60 14.05
N ASP A 226 -5.78 10.70 14.80
CA ASP A 226 -6.81 10.81 15.85
C ASP A 226 -8.18 11.26 15.32
N GLU A 227 -8.30 11.61 14.04
CA GLU A 227 -9.59 12.02 13.48
C GLU A 227 -10.50 10.81 13.26
N PRO A 228 -11.74 10.78 13.84
CA PRO A 228 -12.60 9.60 13.83
C PRO A 228 -13.38 9.42 12.53
N GLU A 229 -13.33 10.38 11.63
CA GLU A 229 -14.09 10.38 10.38
C GLU A 229 -13.23 10.84 9.21
N MET A 230 -13.65 10.43 8.02
CA MET A 230 -13.04 10.80 6.74
C MET A 230 -14.13 11.23 5.76
N SER A 231 -13.92 12.31 5.02
CA SER A 231 -14.88 12.79 4.04
C SER A 231 -15.03 11.83 2.86
N ALA A 232 -16.21 11.83 2.22
CA ALA A 232 -16.45 11.05 1.01
C ALA A 232 -15.43 11.37 -0.09
N ALA A 233 -15.03 12.64 -0.23
CA ALA A 233 -14.05 13.05 -1.21
C ALA A 233 -12.66 12.46 -0.97
N GLU A 234 -12.23 12.37 0.31
CA GLU A 234 -10.95 11.74 0.66
C GLU A 234 -11.00 10.22 0.44
N VAL A 235 -12.09 9.55 0.85
CA VAL A 235 -12.25 8.10 0.62
C VAL A 235 -12.29 7.79 -0.87
N ALA A 236 -13.03 8.57 -1.65
CA ALA A 236 -13.05 8.45 -3.11
C ALA A 236 -11.65 8.63 -3.71
N ALA A 237 -10.90 9.63 -3.23
CA ALA A 237 -9.53 9.87 -3.67
C ALA A 237 -8.60 8.67 -3.41
N VAL A 238 -8.74 8.02 -2.25
CA VAL A 238 -7.98 6.80 -1.90
C VAL A 238 -8.35 5.66 -2.84
N VAL A 239 -9.62 5.36 -2.99
CA VAL A 239 -10.10 4.24 -3.83
C VAL A 239 -9.74 4.44 -5.30
N GLU A 240 -9.96 5.66 -5.83
CA GLU A 240 -9.57 5.99 -7.20
C GLU A 240 -8.05 5.87 -7.42
N SER A 241 -7.24 6.22 -6.43
CA SER A 241 -5.79 6.05 -6.52
C SER A 241 -5.40 4.57 -6.61
N ILE A 242 -6.01 3.69 -5.79
CA ILE A 242 -5.76 2.23 -5.86
C ILE A 242 -6.20 1.69 -7.23
N TYR A 243 -7.43 2.03 -7.65
CA TYR A 243 -7.96 1.56 -8.94
C TYR A 243 -7.21 2.15 -10.14
N ALA A 244 -6.57 3.32 -10.01
CA ALA A 244 -5.69 3.85 -11.04
C ALA A 244 -4.43 2.99 -11.21
N VAL A 245 -3.84 2.51 -10.10
CA VAL A 245 -2.72 1.56 -10.13
C VAL A 245 -3.12 0.27 -10.84
N TYR A 246 -4.27 -0.30 -10.48
CA TYR A 246 -4.76 -1.54 -11.10
C TYR A 246 -5.11 -1.35 -12.58
N GLY A 247 -5.72 -0.22 -12.92
CA GLY A 247 -6.18 0.09 -14.27
C GLY A 247 -5.07 0.20 -15.33
N VAL A 248 -3.81 0.24 -14.91
CA VAL A 248 -2.68 0.17 -15.86
C VAL A 248 -2.61 -1.21 -16.53
N HIS A 249 -2.98 -2.28 -15.81
CA HIS A 249 -2.80 -3.66 -16.27
C HIS A 249 -4.08 -4.50 -16.25
N VAL A 250 -4.97 -4.24 -15.29
CA VAL A 250 -6.22 -4.99 -15.14
C VAL A 250 -7.21 -4.57 -16.22
N PRO A 251 -7.83 -5.52 -16.95
CA PRO A 251 -8.82 -5.21 -17.97
C PRO A 251 -10.01 -4.39 -17.43
N ALA A 252 -10.49 -3.44 -18.21
CA ALA A 252 -11.62 -2.58 -17.82
C ALA A 252 -12.86 -3.41 -17.41
N LEU A 253 -13.14 -4.52 -18.08
CA LEU A 253 -14.23 -5.44 -17.74
C LEU A 253 -14.19 -5.93 -16.27
N ALA A 254 -12.99 -6.08 -15.68
CA ALA A 254 -12.84 -6.48 -14.29
C ALA A 254 -12.88 -5.29 -13.33
N LEU A 255 -12.41 -4.12 -13.75
CA LEU A 255 -12.22 -2.95 -12.87
C LEU A 255 -13.42 -1.99 -12.86
N GLU A 256 -14.06 -1.75 -14.01
CA GLU A 256 -15.15 -0.78 -14.10
C GLU A 256 -16.37 -1.09 -13.20
N PRO A 257 -16.80 -2.36 -13.01
CA PRO A 257 -17.86 -2.67 -12.04
C PRO A 257 -17.49 -2.27 -10.60
N LEU A 258 -16.20 -2.39 -10.21
CA LEU A 258 -15.71 -2.00 -8.89
C LEU A 258 -15.68 -0.48 -8.74
N ARG A 259 -15.21 0.26 -9.77
CA ARG A 259 -15.26 1.73 -9.81
C ARG A 259 -16.69 2.24 -9.69
N ALA A 260 -17.61 1.67 -10.46
CA ALA A 260 -19.02 2.04 -10.41
C ALA A 260 -19.64 1.74 -9.04
N ALA A 261 -19.27 0.65 -8.40
CA ALA A 261 -19.72 0.36 -7.03
C ALA A 261 -19.18 1.40 -6.04
N ALA A 262 -17.88 1.72 -6.11
CA ALA A 262 -17.25 2.72 -5.25
C ALA A 262 -17.89 4.10 -5.41
N ALA A 263 -18.13 4.54 -6.62
CA ALA A 263 -18.81 5.82 -6.89
C ALA A 263 -20.22 5.87 -6.27
N ARG A 264 -20.96 4.75 -6.29
CA ARG A 264 -22.31 4.70 -5.68
C ARG A 264 -22.30 4.85 -4.16
N TRP A 265 -21.42 4.16 -3.44
CA TRP A 265 -21.43 4.25 -1.98
C TRP A 265 -20.76 5.55 -1.49
N THR A 266 -19.76 6.11 -2.19
CA THR A 266 -19.22 7.44 -1.88
C THR A 266 -20.23 8.56 -2.11
N ALA A 267 -21.09 8.44 -3.12
CA ALA A 267 -22.13 9.44 -3.38
C ALA A 267 -23.27 9.44 -2.32
N ARG A 268 -23.46 8.32 -1.61
CA ARG A 268 -24.54 8.17 -0.61
C ARG A 268 -24.12 8.55 0.81
N THR A 269 -22.82 8.55 1.10
CA THR A 269 -22.27 8.70 2.44
C THR A 269 -21.36 9.92 2.48
N PRO A 270 -21.75 11.03 3.12
CA PRO A 270 -20.96 12.27 3.12
C PRO A 270 -19.66 12.13 3.93
N THR A 271 -19.67 11.32 4.99
CA THR A 271 -18.53 11.02 5.85
C THR A 271 -18.50 9.55 6.21
N PHE A 272 -17.31 8.98 6.34
CA PHE A 272 -17.08 7.59 6.72
C PHE A 272 -16.46 7.53 8.10
N ARG A 273 -17.05 6.74 8.98
CA ARG A 273 -16.46 6.43 10.29
C ARG A 273 -15.18 5.63 10.09
N LEU A 274 -14.22 5.91 10.95
CA LEU A 274 -12.97 5.18 11.03
C LEU A 274 -12.97 4.31 12.29
N LEU A 275 -12.86 3.01 12.11
CA LEU A 275 -12.97 2.01 13.15
C LEU A 275 -11.59 1.43 13.48
N PRO A 276 -11.39 0.83 14.66
CA PRO A 276 -10.21 0.01 14.88
C PRO A 276 -10.12 -1.10 13.81
N PRO A 277 -8.94 -1.40 13.25
CA PRO A 277 -8.80 -2.44 12.22
C PRO A 277 -9.25 -3.84 12.66
N THR A 278 -9.44 -4.04 13.95
CA THR A 278 -9.92 -5.30 14.56
C THR A 278 -11.41 -5.31 14.86
N ALA A 279 -12.16 -4.30 14.41
CA ALA A 279 -13.60 -4.19 14.64
C ALA A 279 -14.38 -5.20 13.79
#